data_77314cce56cf72592b3a997fbdd780c0
#
_entry.id   77314cce56cf72592b3a997fbdd780c0
#
_cell.length_a   1.000
_cell.length_b   1.000
_cell.length_c   1.000
_cell.angle_alpha   90.00
_cell.angle_beta   90.00
_cell.angle_gamma   90.00
#
_symmetry.space_group_name_H-M   'P 1'
#
loop_
_entity.id
_entity.type
_entity.pdbx_description
1 polymer ?
#
loop_
_entity_poly.entity_id
_entity_poly.type
_entity_poly.pdbx_seq_one_letter_code
_entity_poly.pdbx_strand_id
1 'polypeptide(L)'
;MYFRRKTSAGRAYLQIVESRREGDQVRQQVIATLGRFEDLQASGQLERLVRSGARFAAKAMMLSAAADDAAIKIAVRRIGPALVFERLWEETGCRAVIADLAGARGHKFALERAVFLTVLHRLFVSGSDRAADRWREDYTIAGVEGLDLHHLYRAMAWLGEELPANEQDGRTPFSPRCLKDVVEERVFAHRRDLFTRLDLVFMDTTSLYFEGAGGPTLGQHGYSKDHRPDLRQMILAVLLDGDGRPVCSEMWPGNTADVTTLIPVIDRLRRRFDIARVCVVADRGMISAETMAELEARRLLYILGVRERTDKLVRELVLEDCAPFLPLTMKKRGKEADYEAKTVMLAGRRYIVCRNHQQAQKDAADRASTRWSANSPRATRRWSATPAIAVT
;
A
#
# COMPACT_ATOMS: atom_id res chain seq x y z
N MET A 1 40.98 -6.30 -17.86
CA MET A 1 41.14 -5.76 -19.23
C MET A 1 41.10 -4.24 -19.19
N TYR A 2 41.94 -3.54 -20.00
CA TYR A 2 41.99 -2.10 -20.12
C TYR A 2 42.57 -1.68 -21.48
N PHE A 3 42.32 -0.41 -21.87
CA PHE A 3 42.92 0.14 -23.07
C PHE A 3 44.38 0.55 -22.83
N ARG A 4 45.27 0.22 -23.75
CA ARG A 4 46.66 0.64 -23.75
C ARG A 4 47.02 1.32 -25.07
N ARG A 5 47.66 2.51 -24.98
CA ARG A 5 48.29 3.15 -26.12
C ARG A 5 49.72 2.64 -26.24
N LYS A 6 50.08 2.04 -27.36
CA LYS A 6 51.41 1.55 -27.66
C LYS A 6 51.98 2.26 -28.89
N THR A 7 53.17 2.84 -28.76
CA THR A 7 53.86 3.45 -29.87
C THR A 7 54.80 2.41 -30.51
N SER A 8 54.77 2.29 -31.84
CA SER A 8 55.64 1.42 -32.62
C SER A 8 55.93 2.10 -33.94
N ALA A 9 57.23 2.20 -34.32
CA ALA A 9 57.71 2.87 -35.52
C ALA A 9 57.13 4.28 -35.71
N GLY A 10 57.09 5.09 -34.64
CA GLY A 10 56.62 6.48 -34.65
C GLY A 10 55.10 6.65 -34.72
N ARG A 11 54.30 5.56 -34.70
CA ARG A 11 52.85 5.55 -34.78
C ARG A 11 52.24 5.00 -33.49
N ALA A 12 51.18 5.63 -33.02
CA ALA A 12 50.45 5.20 -31.83
C ALA A 12 49.31 4.23 -32.23
N TYR A 13 49.19 3.13 -31.51
CA TYR A 13 48.13 2.12 -31.67
C TYR A 13 47.35 1.96 -30.38
N LEU A 14 46.03 1.80 -30.48
CA LEU A 14 45.16 1.49 -29.35
C LEU A 14 44.98 -0.03 -29.25
N GLN A 15 45.25 -0.59 -28.10
CA GLN A 15 45.14 -2.02 -27.82
C GLN A 15 44.29 -2.28 -26.60
N ILE A 16 43.54 -3.40 -26.61
CA ILE A 16 42.93 -4.00 -25.43
C ILE A 16 43.89 -5.03 -24.88
N VAL A 17 44.25 -4.86 -23.59
CA VAL A 17 45.21 -5.78 -22.92
C VAL A 17 44.59 -6.33 -21.63
N GLU A 18 44.93 -7.54 -21.30
CA GLU A 18 44.61 -8.19 -20.04
C GLU A 18 45.89 -8.42 -19.25
N SER A 19 45.88 -8.09 -17.95
CA SER A 19 46.96 -8.43 -17.03
C SER A 19 46.59 -9.70 -16.30
N ARG A 20 47.44 -10.74 -16.42
CA ARG A 20 47.31 -11.98 -15.65
C ARG A 20 48.50 -12.11 -14.71
N ARG A 21 48.25 -12.52 -13.50
CA ARG A 21 49.28 -12.82 -12.51
C ARG A 21 49.62 -14.30 -12.60
N GLU A 22 50.87 -14.61 -12.96
CA GLU A 22 51.43 -15.95 -12.99
C GLU A 22 52.53 -16.00 -11.93
N GLY A 23 52.23 -16.51 -10.74
CA GLY A 23 53.12 -16.43 -9.58
C GLY A 23 53.38 -14.99 -9.14
N ASP A 24 54.62 -14.58 -9.01
CA ASP A 24 55.07 -13.24 -8.65
C ASP A 24 55.17 -12.26 -9.82
N GLN A 25 54.97 -12.72 -11.05
CA GLN A 25 55.07 -11.89 -12.24
C GLN A 25 53.71 -11.55 -12.82
N VAL A 26 53.57 -10.27 -13.23
CA VAL A 26 52.39 -9.80 -13.97
C VAL A 26 52.72 -9.80 -15.46
N ARG A 27 52.07 -10.70 -16.22
CA ARG A 27 52.17 -10.72 -17.69
C ARG A 27 51.00 -10.00 -18.31
N GLN A 28 51.29 -9.15 -19.31
CA GLN A 28 50.29 -8.46 -20.12
C GLN A 28 50.11 -9.19 -21.45
N GLN A 29 48.86 -9.63 -21.70
CA GLN A 29 48.49 -10.25 -22.96
C GLN A 29 47.65 -9.27 -23.78
N VAL A 30 48.03 -9.08 -25.04
CA VAL A 30 47.23 -8.26 -25.98
C VAL A 30 46.07 -9.10 -26.49
N ILE A 31 44.83 -8.64 -26.20
CA ILE A 31 43.61 -9.31 -26.67
C ILE A 31 43.29 -8.87 -28.09
N ALA A 32 43.37 -7.56 -28.36
CA ALA A 32 43.07 -6.97 -29.66
C ALA A 32 43.86 -5.69 -29.88
N THR A 33 44.21 -5.42 -31.14
CA THR A 33 44.68 -4.11 -31.61
C THR A 33 43.56 -3.47 -32.42
N LEU A 34 43.03 -2.37 -31.93
CA LEU A 34 41.84 -1.69 -32.51
C LEU A 34 42.19 -0.86 -33.74
N GLY A 35 43.42 -0.38 -33.85
CA GLY A 35 43.87 0.45 -34.96
C GLY A 35 44.81 1.56 -34.53
N ARG A 36 45.15 2.47 -35.47
CA ARG A 36 45.91 3.67 -35.13
C ARG A 36 45.10 4.64 -34.29
N PHE A 37 45.69 5.16 -33.24
CA PHE A 37 44.97 5.97 -32.29
C PHE A 37 44.38 7.27 -32.94
N GLU A 38 45.21 7.91 -33.79
CA GLU A 38 44.84 9.15 -34.51
C GLU A 38 43.67 8.87 -35.46
N ASP A 39 43.68 7.76 -36.19
CA ASP A 39 42.60 7.39 -37.16
C ASP A 39 41.29 7.05 -36.44
N LEU A 40 41.38 6.34 -35.30
CA LEU A 40 40.21 6.01 -34.47
C LEU A 40 39.57 7.27 -33.86
N GLN A 41 40.37 8.23 -33.46
CA GLN A 41 39.93 9.49 -32.91
C GLN A 41 39.30 10.38 -33.98
N ALA A 42 40.00 10.55 -35.14
CA ALA A 42 39.52 11.42 -36.24
C ALA A 42 38.22 10.88 -36.88
N SER A 43 38.03 9.54 -36.94
CA SER A 43 36.82 8.91 -37.48
C SER A 43 35.65 8.83 -36.49
N GLY A 44 35.82 9.19 -35.20
CA GLY A 44 34.83 9.02 -34.15
C GLY A 44 34.51 7.56 -33.83
N GLN A 45 35.34 6.62 -34.29
CA GLN A 45 35.13 5.19 -34.02
C GLN A 45 35.39 4.86 -32.53
N LEU A 46 36.27 5.57 -31.87
CA LEU A 46 36.58 5.36 -30.47
C LEU A 46 35.36 5.69 -29.59
N GLU A 47 34.71 6.82 -29.83
CA GLU A 47 33.50 7.22 -29.11
C GLU A 47 32.34 6.26 -29.37
N ARG A 48 32.17 5.78 -30.60
CA ARG A 48 31.16 4.77 -30.95
C ARG A 48 31.41 3.44 -30.24
N LEU A 49 32.66 3.01 -30.14
CA LEU A 49 33.04 1.79 -29.42
C LEU A 49 32.72 1.90 -27.92
N VAL A 50 33.11 3.00 -27.28
CA VAL A 50 32.83 3.26 -25.87
C VAL A 50 31.34 3.33 -25.60
N ARG A 51 30.57 4.04 -26.45
CA ARG A 51 29.11 4.16 -26.33
C ARG A 51 28.43 2.80 -26.52
N SER A 52 28.91 1.98 -27.43
CA SER A 52 28.40 0.62 -27.63
C SER A 52 28.70 -0.28 -26.43
N GLY A 53 29.92 -0.23 -25.88
CA GLY A 53 30.33 -0.99 -24.71
C GLY A 53 29.58 -0.58 -23.44
N ALA A 54 29.23 0.69 -23.29
CA ALA A 54 28.47 1.19 -22.16
C ALA A 54 27.07 0.55 -22.02
N ARG A 55 26.48 0.01 -23.10
CA ARG A 55 25.18 -0.71 -23.07
C ARG A 55 25.27 -2.03 -22.32
N PHE A 56 26.44 -2.61 -22.22
CA PHE A 56 26.69 -3.88 -21.56
C PHE A 56 27.31 -3.74 -20.15
N ALA A 57 27.58 -2.50 -19.73
CA ALA A 57 28.10 -2.22 -18.39
C ALA A 57 26.95 -2.05 -17.39
N ALA A 58 27.02 -2.76 -16.25
CA ALA A 58 26.04 -2.65 -15.17
C ALA A 58 26.04 -1.23 -14.51
N LYS A 59 27.15 -0.50 -14.68
CA LYS A 59 27.29 0.93 -14.32
C LYS A 59 27.81 1.68 -15.53
N ALA A 60 27.01 2.58 -16.09
CA ALA A 60 27.47 3.50 -17.12
C ALA A 60 28.48 4.46 -16.48
N MET A 61 29.76 4.31 -16.84
CA MET A 61 30.77 5.29 -16.52
C MET A 61 30.72 6.36 -17.58
N MET A 62 30.21 7.56 -17.25
CA MET A 62 30.35 8.73 -18.14
C MET A 62 31.81 9.14 -18.11
N LEU A 63 32.52 8.83 -19.19
CA LEU A 63 33.82 9.44 -19.47
C LEU A 63 33.55 10.82 -20.07
N SER A 64 33.51 11.87 -19.26
CA SER A 64 33.69 13.23 -19.77
C SER A 64 35.19 13.46 -19.91
N ALA A 65 35.62 13.80 -21.13
CA ALA A 65 36.94 14.36 -21.33
C ALA A 65 36.91 15.77 -20.73
N ALA A 66 37.24 15.91 -19.45
CA ALA A 66 37.49 17.20 -18.87
C ALA A 66 38.94 17.53 -19.13
N ALA A 67 39.15 18.59 -19.86
CA ALA A 67 40.48 19.17 -20.13
C ALA A 67 41.05 19.93 -18.91
N ASP A 68 40.31 20.00 -17.80
CA ASP A 68 40.71 20.69 -16.58
C ASP A 68 40.70 19.73 -15.36
N ASP A 69 41.68 19.90 -14.48
CA ASP A 69 41.96 19.14 -13.25
C ASP A 69 40.85 19.22 -12.17
N ALA A 70 39.63 19.60 -12.53
CA ALA A 70 38.51 19.61 -11.62
C ALA A 70 37.95 18.20 -11.45
N ALA A 71 37.94 17.67 -10.24
CA ALA A 71 37.31 16.38 -9.90
C ALA A 71 35.83 16.41 -10.29
N ILE A 72 35.47 15.65 -11.33
CA ILE A 72 34.07 15.53 -11.77
C ILE A 72 33.31 14.67 -10.77
N LYS A 73 32.37 15.31 -10.07
CA LYS A 73 31.47 14.64 -9.14
C LYS A 73 30.25 14.14 -9.92
N ILE A 74 30.20 12.84 -10.20
CA ILE A 74 29.07 12.22 -10.87
C ILE A 74 28.05 11.78 -9.80
N ALA A 75 26.85 12.35 -9.84
CA ALA A 75 25.72 11.91 -9.02
C ALA A 75 24.70 11.18 -9.92
N VAL A 76 24.39 9.93 -9.60
CA VAL A 76 23.34 9.15 -10.27
C VAL A 76 22.12 9.11 -9.38
N ARG A 77 20.98 9.56 -9.88
CA ARG A 77 19.71 9.53 -9.17
C ARG A 77 18.67 8.69 -9.93
N ARG A 78 17.82 8.01 -9.19
CA ARG A 78 16.72 7.23 -9.74
C ARG A 78 15.54 8.14 -10.07
N ILE A 79 14.89 7.93 -11.21
CA ILE A 79 13.74 8.74 -11.64
C ILE A 79 12.44 7.92 -11.72
N GLY A 80 12.52 6.60 -11.89
CA GLY A 80 11.37 5.73 -12.18
C GLY A 80 10.19 5.89 -11.22
N PRO A 81 10.39 5.81 -9.91
CA PRO A 81 9.31 5.99 -8.93
C PRO A 81 8.58 7.32 -9.08
N ALA A 82 9.33 8.43 -9.21
CA ALA A 82 8.75 9.75 -9.34
C ALA A 82 7.87 9.86 -10.60
N LEU A 83 8.34 9.37 -11.76
CA LEU A 83 7.60 9.45 -13.02
C LEU A 83 6.22 8.77 -12.96
N VAL A 84 6.15 7.55 -12.42
CA VAL A 84 4.90 6.79 -12.35
C VAL A 84 3.93 7.43 -11.35
N PHE A 85 4.42 7.73 -10.15
CA PHE A 85 3.54 8.20 -9.07
C PHE A 85 3.19 9.68 -9.17
N GLU A 86 4.00 10.51 -9.85
CA GLU A 86 3.63 11.89 -10.18
C GLU A 86 2.36 11.92 -11.05
N ARG A 87 2.33 11.09 -12.08
CA ARG A 87 1.16 10.97 -12.95
C ARG A 87 -0.08 10.48 -12.17
N LEU A 88 0.06 9.44 -11.36
CA LEU A 88 -1.05 8.95 -10.53
C LEU A 88 -1.52 9.99 -9.51
N TRP A 89 -0.60 10.78 -8.95
CA TRP A 89 -0.92 11.86 -8.03
C TRP A 89 -1.74 12.98 -8.68
N GLU A 90 -1.48 13.25 -9.94
CA GLU A 90 -2.26 14.19 -10.75
C GLU A 90 -3.62 13.59 -11.16
N GLU A 91 -3.65 12.39 -11.71
CA GLU A 91 -4.85 11.71 -12.19
C GLU A 91 -5.88 11.46 -11.06
N THR A 92 -5.41 11.18 -9.86
CA THR A 92 -6.29 11.00 -8.68
C THR A 92 -6.82 12.31 -8.10
N GLY A 93 -6.31 13.46 -8.57
CA GLY A 93 -6.68 14.78 -8.06
C GLY A 93 -5.98 15.18 -6.76
N CYS A 94 -5.12 14.31 -6.19
CA CYS A 94 -4.43 14.61 -4.93
C CYS A 94 -3.60 15.90 -5.00
N ARG A 95 -2.87 16.09 -6.10
CA ARG A 95 -2.07 17.32 -6.31
C ARG A 95 -2.92 18.58 -6.28
N ALA A 96 -3.98 18.61 -7.08
CA ALA A 96 -4.86 19.77 -7.20
C ALA A 96 -5.55 20.11 -5.87
N VAL A 97 -6.11 19.09 -5.20
CA VAL A 97 -6.82 19.25 -3.93
C VAL A 97 -5.91 19.77 -2.83
N ILE A 98 -4.72 19.17 -2.67
CA ILE A 98 -3.79 19.57 -1.60
C ILE A 98 -3.20 20.96 -1.90
N ALA A 99 -2.86 21.25 -3.16
CA ALA A 99 -2.34 22.56 -3.55
C ALA A 99 -3.37 23.68 -3.32
N ASP A 100 -4.65 23.45 -3.65
CA ASP A 100 -5.73 24.40 -3.42
C ASP A 100 -5.92 24.68 -1.92
N LEU A 101 -6.03 23.63 -1.10
CA LEU A 101 -6.18 23.76 0.34
C LEU A 101 -4.97 24.42 1.01
N ALA A 102 -3.76 24.16 0.52
CA ALA A 102 -2.54 24.77 1.02
C ALA A 102 -2.40 26.24 0.58
N GLY A 103 -2.83 26.58 -0.64
CA GLY A 103 -2.75 27.92 -1.22
C GLY A 103 -3.51 28.97 -0.41
N ALA A 104 -4.63 28.59 0.19
CA ALA A 104 -5.45 29.46 1.03
C ALA A 104 -4.71 29.99 2.29
N ARG A 105 -3.58 29.39 2.69
CA ARG A 105 -2.89 29.65 3.97
C ARG A 105 -1.48 30.26 3.86
N GLY A 106 -0.97 30.49 2.66
CA GLY A 106 0.29 31.18 2.43
C GLY A 106 1.53 30.50 3.05
N HIS A 107 1.68 29.20 2.86
CA HIS A 107 2.84 28.45 3.35
C HIS A 107 4.14 28.93 2.67
N LYS A 108 5.24 29.06 3.45
CA LYS A 108 6.55 29.48 2.96
C LYS A 108 7.36 28.37 2.27
N PHE A 109 6.79 27.18 2.13
CA PHE A 109 7.41 26.01 1.51
C PHE A 109 6.39 25.25 0.67
N ALA A 110 6.87 24.38 -0.21
CA ALA A 110 6.03 23.58 -1.09
C ALA A 110 5.33 22.45 -0.31
N LEU A 111 4.25 22.77 0.41
CA LEU A 111 3.54 21.86 1.31
C LEU A 111 3.04 20.63 0.56
N GLU A 112 2.42 20.81 -0.60
CA GLU A 112 1.92 19.71 -1.43
C GLU A 112 3.05 18.75 -1.82
N ARG A 113 4.24 19.27 -2.17
CA ARG A 113 5.42 18.45 -2.47
C ARG A 113 5.93 17.69 -1.24
N ALA A 114 5.83 18.27 -0.05
CA ALA A 114 6.20 17.60 1.19
C ALA A 114 5.27 16.42 1.49
N VAL A 115 3.96 16.58 1.28
CA VAL A 115 2.99 15.47 1.38
C VAL A 115 3.29 14.40 0.34
N PHE A 116 3.50 14.80 -0.92
CA PHE A 116 3.83 13.86 -2.00
C PHE A 116 5.09 13.05 -1.70
N LEU A 117 6.17 13.69 -1.25
CA LEU A 117 7.43 13.02 -0.88
C LEU A 117 7.21 11.99 0.23
N THR A 118 6.46 12.35 1.27
CA THR A 118 6.14 11.44 2.38
C THR A 118 5.34 10.22 1.90
N VAL A 119 4.33 10.43 1.06
CA VAL A 119 3.53 9.36 0.47
C VAL A 119 4.39 8.48 -0.44
N LEU A 120 5.16 9.09 -1.35
CA LEU A 120 6.02 8.38 -2.29
C LEU A 120 7.03 7.48 -1.56
N HIS A 121 7.68 8.00 -0.52
CA HIS A 121 8.61 7.22 0.30
C HIS A 121 7.92 5.99 0.93
N ARG A 122 6.74 6.18 1.54
CA ARG A 122 6.01 5.08 2.20
C ARG A 122 5.50 4.01 1.23
N LEU A 123 5.26 4.34 -0.03
CA LEU A 123 4.91 3.36 -1.07
C LEU A 123 6.09 2.45 -1.45
N PHE A 124 7.33 2.92 -1.33
CA PHE A 124 8.53 2.16 -1.70
C PHE A 124 9.29 1.58 -0.51
N VAL A 125 9.39 2.37 0.55
CA VAL A 125 10.16 2.00 1.74
C VAL A 125 9.36 2.44 2.96
N SER A 126 8.76 1.50 3.67
CA SER A 126 8.08 1.83 4.93
C SER A 126 9.08 2.46 5.91
N GLY A 127 8.76 3.65 6.43
CA GLY A 127 9.67 4.36 7.32
C GLY A 127 9.16 5.73 7.77
N SER A 128 9.97 6.41 8.56
CA SER A 128 9.68 7.75 9.10
C SER A 128 9.94 8.86 8.09
N ASP A 129 9.43 10.06 8.35
CA ASP A 129 9.72 11.25 7.55
C ASP A 129 11.22 11.60 7.54
N ARG A 130 11.95 11.30 8.62
CA ARG A 130 13.41 11.40 8.65
C ARG A 130 14.08 10.43 7.68
N ALA A 131 13.53 9.24 7.50
CA ALA A 131 14.00 8.31 6.49
C ALA A 131 13.66 8.81 5.07
N ALA A 132 12.49 9.41 4.87
CA ALA A 132 12.09 10.02 3.60
C ALA A 132 13.03 11.16 3.17
N ASP A 133 13.44 12.00 4.12
CA ASP A 133 14.37 13.11 3.88
C ASP A 133 15.74 12.64 3.36
N ARG A 134 16.25 11.54 3.90
CA ARG A 134 17.49 10.90 3.40
C ARG A 134 17.27 10.16 2.09
N TRP A 135 16.17 9.41 1.98
CA TRP A 135 15.84 8.60 0.82
C TRP A 135 15.73 9.43 -0.46
N ARG A 136 15.19 10.65 -0.40
CA ARG A 136 15.05 11.54 -1.56
C ARG A 136 16.38 11.93 -2.23
N GLU A 137 17.51 11.85 -1.51
CA GLU A 137 18.82 12.17 -2.07
C GLU A 137 19.21 11.23 -3.22
N ASP A 138 18.71 10.00 -3.20
CA ASP A 138 18.96 8.99 -4.23
C ASP A 138 18.00 9.09 -5.44
N TYR A 139 17.04 10.03 -5.39
CA TYR A 139 15.98 10.15 -6.40
C TYR A 139 15.88 11.56 -6.98
N THR A 140 15.44 11.62 -8.23
CA THR A 140 15.04 12.90 -8.86
C THR A 140 13.53 13.03 -8.73
N ILE A 141 13.09 13.95 -7.87
CA ILE A 141 11.69 14.24 -7.60
C ILE A 141 11.52 15.75 -7.77
N ALA A 142 10.68 16.18 -8.71
CA ALA A 142 10.51 17.60 -9.01
C ALA A 142 9.84 18.34 -7.83
N GLY A 143 10.38 19.51 -7.51
CA GLY A 143 9.82 20.45 -6.54
C GLY A 143 10.06 20.10 -5.07
N VAL A 144 10.96 19.15 -4.78
CA VAL A 144 11.33 18.79 -3.40
C VAL A 144 12.71 19.31 -2.97
N GLU A 145 13.41 20.02 -3.88
CA GLU A 145 14.80 20.44 -3.69
C GLU A 145 14.97 21.40 -2.49
N GLY A 146 13.98 22.26 -2.27
CA GLY A 146 13.97 23.25 -1.18
C GLY A 146 13.28 22.76 0.12
N LEU A 147 12.97 21.46 0.22
CA LEU A 147 12.35 20.92 1.42
C LEU A 147 13.41 20.49 2.42
N ASP A 148 13.13 20.73 3.70
CA ASP A 148 13.88 20.22 4.84
C ASP A 148 13.00 19.25 5.64
N LEU A 149 13.60 18.45 6.51
CA LEU A 149 12.90 17.48 7.36
C LEU A 149 11.73 18.11 8.16
N HIS A 150 11.91 19.31 8.68
CA HIS A 150 10.85 19.99 9.44
C HIS A 150 9.64 20.37 8.58
N HIS A 151 9.82 20.54 7.25
CA HIS A 151 8.71 20.76 6.32
C HIS A 151 7.85 19.50 6.16
N LEU A 152 8.45 18.29 6.19
CA LEU A 152 7.70 17.03 6.17
C LEU A 152 6.85 16.89 7.44
N TYR A 153 7.40 17.15 8.60
CA TYR A 153 6.64 17.13 9.85
C TYR A 153 5.49 18.16 9.85
N ARG A 154 5.74 19.37 9.33
CA ARG A 154 4.70 20.40 9.21
C ARG A 154 3.59 19.98 8.24
N ALA A 155 3.92 19.31 7.15
CA ALA A 155 2.95 18.81 6.21
C ALA A 155 2.06 17.72 6.84
N MET A 156 2.62 16.84 7.65
CA MET A 156 1.84 15.84 8.40
C MET A 156 0.98 16.50 9.47
N ALA A 157 1.51 17.47 10.21
CA ALA A 157 0.75 18.25 11.19
C ALA A 157 -0.42 19.00 10.54
N TRP A 158 -0.20 19.57 9.35
CA TRP A 158 -1.25 20.24 8.58
C TRP A 158 -2.39 19.29 8.18
N LEU A 159 -2.10 18.06 7.75
CA LEU A 159 -3.15 17.06 7.47
C LEU A 159 -3.99 16.74 8.71
N GLY A 160 -3.36 16.74 9.88
CA GLY A 160 -4.03 16.50 11.17
C GLY A 160 -4.60 17.75 11.84
N GLU A 161 -4.54 18.92 11.20
CA GLU A 161 -5.08 20.16 11.77
C GLU A 161 -6.60 20.11 11.87
N GLU A 162 -7.10 20.38 13.07
CA GLU A 162 -8.54 20.36 13.35
C GLU A 162 -9.28 21.47 12.60
N LEU A 163 -10.43 21.13 12.05
CA LEU A 163 -11.32 22.11 11.43
C LEU A 163 -11.97 23.01 12.48
N PRO A 164 -12.38 24.23 12.10
CA PRO A 164 -13.11 25.13 12.99
C PRO A 164 -14.37 24.49 13.59
N ALA A 165 -14.81 24.97 14.74
CA ALA A 165 -15.93 24.40 15.49
C ALA A 165 -17.22 24.27 14.67
N ASN A 166 -17.48 25.20 13.75
CA ASN A 166 -18.63 25.20 12.84
C ASN A 166 -18.53 24.14 11.72
N GLU A 167 -17.36 23.54 11.51
CA GLU A 167 -17.09 22.49 10.50
C GLU A 167 -16.88 21.10 11.11
N GLN A 168 -17.16 20.96 12.39
CA GLN A 168 -17.00 19.70 13.14
C GLN A 168 -18.19 18.74 13.02
N ASP A 169 -19.14 19.00 12.12
CA ASP A 169 -20.23 18.06 11.89
C ASP A 169 -19.69 16.75 11.34
N GLY A 170 -20.14 15.64 11.92
CA GLY A 170 -19.63 14.31 11.61
C GLY A 170 -18.31 13.92 12.32
N ARG A 171 -17.83 14.69 13.33
CA ARG A 171 -16.73 14.25 14.20
C ARG A 171 -17.04 12.95 14.91
N THR A 172 -16.01 12.16 15.25
CA THR A 172 -16.17 11.05 16.20
C THR A 172 -16.02 11.56 17.64
N PRO A 173 -16.44 10.79 18.65
CA PRO A 173 -16.13 11.10 20.06
C PRO A 173 -14.64 11.12 20.36
N PHE A 174 -13.80 10.49 19.52
CA PHE A 174 -12.38 10.25 19.78
C PHE A 174 -11.46 11.04 18.86
N SER A 175 -11.98 11.52 17.73
CA SER A 175 -11.21 12.27 16.73
C SER A 175 -12.04 13.41 16.16
N PRO A 176 -11.57 14.65 16.28
CA PRO A 176 -12.19 15.77 15.57
C PRO A 176 -12.03 15.60 14.06
N ARG A 177 -12.84 16.29 13.29
CA ARG A 177 -12.59 16.44 11.85
C ARG A 177 -11.35 17.29 11.62
N CYS A 178 -10.53 16.87 10.68
CA CYS A 178 -9.29 17.52 10.33
C CYS A 178 -9.15 17.72 8.82
N LEU A 179 -8.10 18.37 8.38
CA LEU A 179 -7.86 18.64 6.95
C LEU A 179 -7.74 17.36 6.12
N LYS A 180 -7.25 16.25 6.71
CA LYS A 180 -7.28 14.93 6.05
C LYS A 180 -8.68 14.57 5.58
N ASP A 181 -9.69 14.82 6.39
CA ASP A 181 -11.08 14.50 6.04
C ASP A 181 -11.56 15.32 4.84
N VAL A 182 -11.19 16.60 4.78
CA VAL A 182 -11.51 17.46 3.63
C VAL A 182 -10.77 17.02 2.37
N VAL A 183 -9.50 16.59 2.50
CA VAL A 183 -8.74 16.03 1.37
C VAL A 183 -9.44 14.78 0.83
N GLU A 184 -9.84 13.84 1.70
CA GLU A 184 -10.57 12.63 1.29
C GLU A 184 -11.87 12.97 0.55
N GLU A 185 -12.67 13.90 1.09
CA GLU A 185 -13.93 14.35 0.50
C GLU A 185 -13.74 14.99 -0.88
N ARG A 186 -12.74 15.86 -1.02
CA ARG A 186 -12.46 16.54 -2.30
C ARG A 186 -11.84 15.59 -3.34
N VAL A 187 -10.95 14.69 -2.93
CA VAL A 187 -10.39 13.66 -3.82
C VAL A 187 -11.48 12.70 -4.29
N PHE A 188 -12.40 12.32 -3.41
CA PHE A 188 -13.56 11.54 -3.78
C PHE A 188 -14.45 12.29 -4.77
N ALA A 189 -14.77 13.56 -4.50
CA ALA A 189 -15.55 14.40 -5.39
C ALA A 189 -14.90 14.58 -6.78
N HIS A 190 -13.56 14.70 -6.81
CA HIS A 190 -12.80 14.79 -8.07
C HIS A 190 -12.94 13.54 -8.94
N ARG A 191 -13.02 12.35 -8.32
CA ARG A 191 -13.19 11.07 -9.01
C ARG A 191 -14.65 10.77 -9.39
N ARG A 192 -15.59 11.44 -8.71
CA ARG A 192 -17.01 11.19 -8.89
C ARG A 192 -17.48 11.77 -10.22
N ASP A 193 -17.85 10.90 -11.16
CA ASP A 193 -18.59 11.25 -12.35
C ASP A 193 -20.09 10.99 -12.15
N LEU A 194 -20.92 11.34 -13.14
CA LEU A 194 -22.37 11.10 -13.11
C LEU A 194 -22.75 9.62 -13.02
N PHE A 195 -21.79 8.72 -13.26
CA PHE A 195 -21.98 7.26 -13.28
C PHE A 195 -21.38 6.57 -12.06
N THR A 196 -20.59 7.28 -11.26
CA THR A 196 -19.99 6.73 -10.03
C THR A 196 -21.08 6.51 -9.00
N ARG A 197 -21.46 5.25 -8.79
CA ARG A 197 -22.41 4.85 -7.77
C ARG A 197 -21.64 4.21 -6.60
N LEU A 198 -21.82 4.75 -5.40
CA LEU A 198 -21.41 4.07 -4.17
C LEU A 198 -22.52 3.10 -3.73
N ASP A 199 -22.82 2.15 -4.61
CA ASP A 199 -23.84 1.13 -4.32
C ASP A 199 -23.31 0.09 -3.32
N LEU A 200 -21.99 -0.06 -3.23
CA LEU A 200 -21.32 -1.04 -2.40
C LEU A 200 -20.11 -0.41 -1.68
N VAL A 201 -20.05 -0.60 -0.36
CA VAL A 201 -18.94 -0.13 0.48
C VAL A 201 -18.39 -1.30 1.27
N PHE A 202 -17.10 -1.56 1.07
CA PHE A 202 -16.34 -2.53 1.88
C PHE A 202 -15.70 -1.80 3.06
N MET A 203 -15.89 -2.33 4.25
CA MET A 203 -15.24 -1.83 5.46
C MET A 203 -14.42 -2.94 6.10
N ASP A 204 -13.17 -2.63 6.38
CA ASP A 204 -12.28 -3.47 7.18
C ASP A 204 -11.51 -2.64 8.20
N THR A 205 -11.12 -3.28 9.28
CA THR A 205 -10.35 -2.66 10.36
C THR A 205 -9.01 -3.36 10.53
N THR A 206 -7.99 -2.57 10.84
CA THR A 206 -6.68 -3.08 11.25
C THR A 206 -6.21 -2.36 12.51
N SER A 207 -5.26 -2.95 13.23
CA SER A 207 -4.59 -2.29 14.34
C SER A 207 -3.23 -1.76 13.88
N LEU A 208 -2.87 -0.56 14.32
CA LEU A 208 -1.54 0.01 14.17
C LEU A 208 -0.96 0.24 15.55
N TYR A 209 0.21 -0.32 15.85
CA TYR A 209 0.87 -0.11 17.13
C TYR A 209 1.87 1.06 17.07
N PHE A 210 2.10 1.66 18.21
CA PHE A 210 3.05 2.74 18.40
C PHE A 210 4.29 2.24 19.15
N GLU A 211 5.47 2.63 18.69
CA GLU A 211 6.73 2.44 19.42
C GLU A 211 6.90 3.48 20.54
N GLY A 212 5.81 4.11 20.98
CA GLY A 212 5.77 5.15 21.99
C GLY A 212 4.38 5.29 22.60
N ALA A 213 4.08 6.44 23.22
CA ALA A 213 2.82 6.66 23.93
C ALA A 213 1.56 6.68 23.03
N GLY A 214 1.69 6.91 21.72
CA GLY A 214 0.58 6.89 20.78
C GLY A 214 -0.46 8.01 20.96
N GLY A 215 -0.11 9.06 21.64
CA GLY A 215 -1.00 10.17 21.98
C GLY A 215 -1.93 9.87 23.18
N PRO A 216 -2.63 10.90 23.68
CA PRO A 216 -3.44 10.77 24.89
C PRO A 216 -4.77 10.04 24.67
N THR A 217 -5.31 10.04 23.46
CA THR A 217 -6.65 9.52 23.14
C THR A 217 -6.61 8.22 22.36
N LEU A 218 -5.89 8.17 21.24
CA LEU A 218 -5.89 7.04 20.30
C LEU A 218 -4.99 5.89 20.76
N GLY A 219 -3.84 6.19 21.37
CA GLY A 219 -2.87 5.20 21.82
C GLY A 219 -3.33 4.46 23.07
N GLN A 220 -4.08 3.37 22.91
CA GLN A 220 -4.58 2.53 23.98
C GLN A 220 -4.14 1.08 23.82
N HIS A 221 -3.98 0.36 24.94
CA HIS A 221 -3.78 -1.10 24.89
C HIS A 221 -5.08 -1.80 24.52
N GLY A 222 -5.01 -2.77 23.62
CA GLY A 222 -6.17 -3.51 23.16
C GLY A 222 -5.79 -4.82 22.47
N TYR A 223 -6.74 -5.42 21.76
CA TYR A 223 -6.47 -6.63 21.00
C TYR A 223 -5.60 -6.31 19.77
N SER A 224 -4.34 -6.78 19.81
CA SER A 224 -3.40 -6.56 18.69
C SER A 224 -3.52 -7.64 17.64
N LYS A 225 -3.86 -7.25 16.40
CA LYS A 225 -3.85 -8.14 15.23
C LYS A 225 -2.41 -8.56 14.85
N ASP A 226 -1.41 -7.75 15.25
CA ASP A 226 0.02 -7.97 15.00
C ASP A 226 0.73 -8.74 16.13
N HIS A 227 -0.03 -9.29 17.08
CA HIS A 227 0.50 -10.02 18.25
C HIS A 227 1.46 -9.20 19.14
N ARG A 228 1.24 -7.88 19.23
CA ARG A 228 1.99 -6.94 20.07
C ARG A 228 1.09 -6.32 21.15
N PRO A 229 0.54 -7.13 22.10
CA PRO A 229 -0.32 -6.62 23.17
C PRO A 229 0.43 -5.74 24.19
N ASP A 230 1.76 -5.79 24.16
CA ASP A 230 2.69 -4.99 24.96
C ASP A 230 2.73 -3.52 24.54
N LEU A 231 2.31 -3.20 23.31
CA LEU A 231 2.35 -1.85 22.77
C LEU A 231 0.96 -1.21 22.72
N ARG A 232 0.95 0.11 22.86
CA ARG A 232 -0.25 0.89 22.59
C ARG A 232 -0.54 0.88 21.10
N GLN A 233 -1.79 0.82 20.74
CA GLN A 233 -2.25 0.76 19.37
C GLN A 233 -3.44 1.68 19.13
N MET A 234 -3.78 1.91 17.87
CA MET A 234 -5.03 2.48 17.43
C MET A 234 -5.70 1.53 16.44
N ILE A 235 -7.01 1.61 16.33
CA ILE A 235 -7.77 0.93 15.28
C ILE A 235 -7.93 1.88 14.11
N LEU A 236 -7.59 1.42 12.92
CA LEU A 236 -7.80 2.10 11.67
C LEU A 236 -8.86 1.33 10.87
N ALA A 237 -9.95 1.99 10.53
CA ALA A 237 -10.91 1.49 9.55
C ALA A 237 -10.65 2.15 8.19
N VAL A 238 -10.72 1.35 7.13
CA VAL A 238 -10.64 1.83 5.76
C VAL A 238 -11.92 1.44 5.03
N LEU A 239 -12.48 2.40 4.32
CA LEU A 239 -13.67 2.20 3.51
C LEU A 239 -13.28 2.27 2.04
N LEU A 240 -13.70 1.24 1.29
CA LEU A 240 -13.46 1.10 -0.13
C LEU A 240 -14.78 1.10 -0.89
N ASP A 241 -14.78 1.61 -2.11
CA ASP A 241 -15.90 1.48 -3.03
C ASP A 241 -15.97 0.08 -3.68
N GLY A 242 -16.95 -0.15 -4.54
CA GLY A 242 -17.15 -1.42 -5.24
C GLY A 242 -15.99 -1.83 -6.16
N ASP A 243 -15.16 -0.89 -6.58
CA ASP A 243 -13.95 -1.13 -7.37
C ASP A 243 -12.69 -1.34 -6.51
N GLY A 244 -12.83 -1.29 -5.19
CA GLY A 244 -11.72 -1.41 -4.24
C GLY A 244 -10.90 -0.13 -4.07
N ARG A 245 -11.42 1.03 -4.48
CA ARG A 245 -10.76 2.32 -4.32
C ARG A 245 -11.07 2.90 -2.95
N PRO A 246 -10.09 3.49 -2.23
CA PRO A 246 -10.35 4.09 -0.93
C PRO A 246 -11.27 5.30 -1.04
N VAL A 247 -12.25 5.36 -0.14
CA VAL A 247 -13.18 6.48 0.03
C VAL A 247 -12.72 7.34 1.19
N CYS A 248 -12.55 6.73 2.36
CA CYS A 248 -12.06 7.41 3.56
C CYS A 248 -11.43 6.43 4.55
N SER A 249 -10.79 7.01 5.54
CA SER A 249 -10.22 6.30 6.69
C SER A 249 -10.72 6.90 7.99
N GLU A 250 -10.93 6.05 8.99
CA GLU A 250 -11.41 6.44 10.32
C GLU A 250 -10.52 5.82 11.39
N MET A 251 -10.31 6.55 12.49
CA MET A 251 -9.42 6.14 13.57
C MET A 251 -10.15 6.05 14.89
N TRP A 252 -9.84 5.02 15.68
CA TRP A 252 -10.35 4.79 17.02
C TRP A 252 -9.27 4.44 18.02
N PRO A 253 -9.52 4.64 19.32
CA PRO A 253 -8.66 4.13 20.37
C PRO A 253 -8.41 2.63 20.24
N GLY A 254 -7.22 2.19 20.57
CA GLY A 254 -6.80 0.79 20.40
C GLY A 254 -7.60 -0.24 21.19
N ASN A 255 -8.33 0.18 22.21
CA ASN A 255 -9.24 -0.66 22.99
C ASN A 255 -10.68 -0.72 22.46
N THR A 256 -10.94 -0.09 21.31
CA THR A 256 -12.27 -0.12 20.68
C THR A 256 -12.54 -1.50 20.07
N ALA A 257 -13.72 -2.05 20.31
CA ALA A 257 -14.15 -3.29 19.69
C ALA A 257 -14.64 -3.03 18.25
N ASP A 258 -14.23 -3.86 17.29
CA ASP A 258 -14.59 -3.72 15.86
C ASP A 258 -16.12 -3.60 15.66
N VAL A 259 -16.90 -4.35 16.42
CA VAL A 259 -18.36 -4.36 16.32
C VAL A 259 -19.00 -3.00 16.61
N THR A 260 -18.38 -2.17 17.44
CA THR A 260 -18.90 -0.85 17.81
C THR A 260 -18.57 0.25 16.80
N THR A 261 -17.67 -0.03 15.84
CA THR A 261 -17.20 0.96 14.88
C THR A 261 -18.09 1.07 13.63
N LEU A 262 -18.78 0.00 13.25
CA LEU A 262 -19.47 -0.10 11.97
C LEU A 262 -20.56 0.97 11.78
N ILE A 263 -21.47 1.09 12.73
CA ILE A 263 -22.62 2.02 12.62
C ILE A 263 -22.16 3.49 12.62
N PRO A 264 -21.31 3.95 13.55
CA PRO A 264 -20.78 5.32 13.50
C PRO A 264 -20.06 5.66 12.21
N VAL A 265 -19.30 4.72 11.65
CA VAL A 265 -18.61 4.92 10.36
C VAL A 265 -19.60 5.12 9.21
N ILE A 266 -20.61 4.25 9.13
CA ILE A 266 -21.63 4.35 8.06
C ILE A 266 -22.41 5.66 8.16
N ASP A 267 -22.79 6.07 9.37
CA ASP A 267 -23.50 7.35 9.57
C ASP A 267 -22.62 8.54 9.17
N ARG A 268 -21.32 8.50 9.45
CA ARG A 268 -20.36 9.53 9.01
C ARG A 268 -20.13 9.51 7.50
N LEU A 269 -19.97 8.33 6.91
CA LEU A 269 -19.82 8.16 5.47
C LEU A 269 -21.00 8.82 4.73
N ARG A 270 -22.21 8.51 5.13
CA ARG A 270 -23.42 9.07 4.51
C ARG A 270 -23.46 10.58 4.58
N ARG A 271 -23.11 11.16 5.72
CA ARG A 271 -23.07 12.63 5.91
C ARG A 271 -21.95 13.30 5.14
N ARG A 272 -20.72 12.75 5.21
CA ARG A 272 -19.55 13.36 4.58
C ARG A 272 -19.58 13.32 3.05
N PHE A 273 -20.16 12.28 2.47
CA PHE A 273 -20.11 12.03 1.03
C PHE A 273 -21.49 12.13 0.35
N ASP A 274 -22.51 12.54 1.07
CA ASP A 274 -23.90 12.67 0.60
C ASP A 274 -24.40 11.40 -0.11
N ILE A 275 -24.31 10.27 0.59
CA ILE A 275 -24.68 8.96 0.06
C ILE A 275 -26.00 8.51 0.66
N ALA A 276 -27.03 8.46 -0.16
CA ALA A 276 -28.38 8.07 0.29
C ALA A 276 -28.52 6.56 0.48
N ARG A 277 -27.96 5.75 -0.43
CA ARG A 277 -28.09 4.29 -0.44
C ARG A 277 -26.73 3.64 -0.56
N VAL A 278 -26.46 2.66 0.28
CA VAL A 278 -25.23 1.89 0.27
C VAL A 278 -25.50 0.47 0.75
N CYS A 279 -24.83 -0.51 0.15
CA CYS A 279 -24.74 -1.84 0.68
C CYS A 279 -23.41 -1.99 1.44
N VAL A 280 -23.49 -2.29 2.71
CA VAL A 280 -22.32 -2.41 3.60
C VAL A 280 -21.81 -3.84 3.55
N VAL A 281 -20.54 -4.01 3.24
CA VAL A 281 -19.86 -5.32 3.31
C VAL A 281 -18.82 -5.28 4.42
N ALA A 282 -18.97 -6.14 5.43
CA ALA A 282 -18.06 -6.17 6.56
C ALA A 282 -17.78 -7.61 7.03
N ASP A 283 -16.63 -7.80 7.68
CA ASP A 283 -16.20 -9.11 8.18
C ASP A 283 -17.00 -9.51 9.45
N ARG A 284 -16.92 -10.79 9.76
CA ARG A 284 -17.56 -11.44 10.92
C ARG A 284 -17.18 -10.85 12.28
N GLY A 285 -16.09 -10.09 12.37
CA GLY A 285 -15.68 -9.36 13.57
C GLY A 285 -16.63 -8.21 13.94
N MET A 286 -17.34 -7.67 12.96
CA MET A 286 -18.19 -6.48 13.08
C MET A 286 -19.68 -6.80 13.24
N ILE A 287 -20.07 -8.07 13.31
CA ILE A 287 -21.47 -8.49 13.40
C ILE A 287 -21.92 -8.71 14.84
N SER A 288 -23.06 -8.13 15.20
CA SER A 288 -23.83 -8.45 16.39
C SER A 288 -25.34 -8.35 16.05
N ALA A 289 -26.19 -8.85 16.94
CA ALA A 289 -27.64 -8.71 16.77
C ALA A 289 -28.05 -7.22 16.75
N GLU A 290 -27.42 -6.41 17.60
CA GLU A 290 -27.65 -4.97 17.65
C GLU A 290 -27.20 -4.30 16.35
N THR A 291 -26.01 -4.64 15.83
CA THR A 291 -25.50 -4.07 14.56
C THR A 291 -26.45 -4.35 13.40
N MET A 292 -26.96 -5.59 13.29
CA MET A 292 -27.93 -5.93 12.26
C MET A 292 -29.25 -5.15 12.42
N ALA A 293 -29.78 -5.05 13.64
CA ALA A 293 -31.00 -4.30 13.91
C ALA A 293 -30.84 -2.81 13.56
N GLU A 294 -29.68 -2.22 13.86
CA GLU A 294 -29.37 -0.83 13.54
C GLU A 294 -29.25 -0.58 12.02
N LEU A 295 -28.66 -1.51 11.27
CA LEU A 295 -28.61 -1.44 9.80
C LEU A 295 -30.00 -1.54 9.19
N GLU A 296 -30.82 -2.46 9.69
CA GLU A 296 -32.23 -2.65 9.27
C GLU A 296 -33.08 -1.43 9.60
N ALA A 297 -32.94 -0.84 10.80
CA ALA A 297 -33.64 0.39 11.19
C ALA A 297 -33.30 1.57 10.27
N ARG A 298 -32.05 1.62 9.76
CA ARG A 298 -31.60 2.63 8.80
C ARG A 298 -31.97 2.29 7.35
N ARG A 299 -32.62 1.16 7.10
CA ARG A 299 -32.95 0.64 5.77
C ARG A 299 -31.73 0.48 4.86
N LEU A 300 -30.60 0.08 5.44
CA LEU A 300 -29.37 -0.15 4.71
C LEU A 300 -29.28 -1.61 4.27
N LEU A 301 -28.79 -1.82 3.06
CA LEU A 301 -28.44 -3.16 2.59
C LEU A 301 -27.10 -3.56 3.22
N TYR A 302 -26.93 -4.86 3.49
CA TYR A 302 -25.68 -5.34 4.07
C TYR A 302 -25.34 -6.76 3.62
N ILE A 303 -24.05 -7.08 3.62
CA ILE A 303 -23.48 -8.40 3.47
C ILE A 303 -22.47 -8.57 4.60
N LEU A 304 -22.81 -9.36 5.59
CA LEU A 304 -21.99 -9.54 6.79
C LEU A 304 -21.53 -10.98 6.93
N GLY A 305 -20.26 -11.18 7.26
CA GLY A 305 -19.72 -12.50 7.58
C GLY A 305 -20.24 -13.01 8.93
N VAL A 306 -20.82 -14.20 8.98
CA VAL A 306 -21.42 -14.78 10.20
C VAL A 306 -20.42 -15.66 10.95
N ARG A 307 -20.48 -15.65 12.28
CA ARG A 307 -19.71 -16.54 13.16
C ARG A 307 -20.46 -17.86 13.36
N GLU A 308 -20.22 -18.83 12.50
CA GLU A 308 -20.84 -20.14 12.53
C GLU A 308 -20.78 -20.84 13.91
N ARG A 309 -19.63 -20.76 14.60
CA ARG A 309 -19.41 -21.51 15.83
C ARG A 309 -20.10 -20.95 17.06
N THR A 310 -20.35 -19.65 17.07
CA THR A 310 -20.93 -18.95 18.25
C THR A 310 -22.41 -18.66 18.08
N ASP A 311 -22.92 -18.68 16.85
CA ASP A 311 -24.34 -18.46 16.59
C ASP A 311 -25.08 -19.79 16.52
N LYS A 312 -25.84 -20.10 17.58
CA LYS A 312 -26.64 -21.31 17.70
C LYS A 312 -27.68 -21.41 16.59
N LEU A 313 -28.34 -20.32 16.26
CA LEU A 313 -29.37 -20.26 15.23
C LEU A 313 -28.79 -20.59 13.85
N VAL A 314 -27.63 -20.04 13.52
CA VAL A 314 -26.94 -20.33 12.26
C VAL A 314 -26.55 -21.81 12.20
N ARG A 315 -25.98 -22.34 13.26
CA ARG A 315 -25.55 -23.74 13.30
C ARG A 315 -26.70 -24.74 13.21
N GLU A 316 -27.79 -24.49 13.93
CA GLU A 316 -28.88 -25.47 14.06
C GLU A 316 -29.94 -25.29 12.96
N LEU A 317 -30.15 -24.10 12.42
CA LEU A 317 -31.20 -23.85 11.44
C LEU A 317 -30.69 -23.56 10.04
N VAL A 318 -29.60 -22.78 9.89
CA VAL A 318 -29.07 -22.37 8.56
C VAL A 318 -28.21 -23.48 7.96
N LEU A 319 -27.34 -24.10 8.74
CA LEU A 319 -26.45 -25.15 8.23
C LEU A 319 -27.20 -26.48 8.01
N GLU A 320 -28.16 -26.82 8.89
CA GLU A 320 -28.98 -28.03 8.81
C GLU A 320 -30.13 -27.94 7.79
N ASP A 321 -30.39 -26.72 7.26
CA ASP A 321 -31.42 -26.52 6.24
C ASP A 321 -31.18 -27.39 5.00
N CYS A 322 -32.26 -27.99 4.48
CA CYS A 322 -32.22 -28.91 3.35
C CYS A 322 -32.11 -28.25 1.96
N ALA A 323 -31.96 -26.93 1.88
CA ALA A 323 -31.78 -26.26 0.59
C ALA A 323 -30.60 -26.82 -0.20
N PRO A 324 -30.75 -27.06 -1.51
CA PRO A 324 -29.71 -27.65 -2.31
C PRO A 324 -28.53 -26.67 -2.49
N PHE A 325 -27.32 -27.23 -2.46
CA PHE A 325 -26.15 -26.48 -2.88
C PHE A 325 -26.10 -26.41 -4.42
N LEU A 326 -25.94 -25.20 -4.94
CA LEU A 326 -25.78 -24.95 -6.37
C LEU A 326 -24.32 -24.65 -6.69
N PRO A 327 -23.78 -25.16 -7.80
CA PRO A 327 -22.42 -24.88 -8.21
C PRO A 327 -22.24 -23.38 -8.54
N LEU A 328 -21.12 -22.81 -8.09
CA LEU A 328 -20.75 -21.43 -8.31
C LEU A 328 -19.28 -21.37 -8.76
N THR A 329 -19.05 -21.10 -10.04
CA THR A 329 -17.69 -20.93 -10.55
C THR A 329 -17.25 -19.48 -10.37
N MET A 330 -16.16 -19.28 -9.65
CA MET A 330 -15.57 -17.96 -9.40
C MET A 330 -14.15 -17.89 -9.94
N LYS A 331 -13.80 -16.75 -10.56
CA LYS A 331 -12.42 -16.45 -10.95
C LYS A 331 -11.68 -15.77 -9.80
N LYS A 332 -10.65 -16.41 -9.25
CA LYS A 332 -9.79 -15.84 -8.23
C LYS A 332 -8.35 -15.81 -8.72
N ARG A 333 -7.77 -14.61 -8.87
CA ARG A 333 -6.40 -14.38 -9.37
C ARG A 333 -6.11 -15.13 -10.68
N GLY A 334 -7.05 -15.09 -11.63
CA GLY A 334 -6.92 -15.75 -12.93
C GLY A 334 -7.10 -17.26 -12.93
N LYS A 335 -7.39 -17.89 -11.77
CA LYS A 335 -7.73 -19.33 -11.66
C LYS A 335 -9.21 -19.47 -11.37
N GLU A 336 -9.84 -20.43 -12.05
CA GLU A 336 -11.20 -20.84 -11.74
C GLU A 336 -11.18 -21.64 -10.44
N ALA A 337 -12.10 -21.32 -9.55
CA ALA A 337 -12.31 -22.07 -8.32
C ALA A 337 -13.78 -22.44 -8.21
N ASP A 338 -14.02 -23.71 -8.00
CA ASP A 338 -15.36 -24.27 -7.86
C ASP A 338 -15.82 -24.16 -6.41
N TYR A 339 -16.92 -23.45 -6.24
CA TYR A 339 -17.62 -23.31 -4.99
C TYR A 339 -19.02 -23.89 -5.14
N GLU A 340 -19.62 -24.23 -4.04
CA GLU A 340 -21.05 -24.48 -3.95
C GLU A 340 -21.67 -23.47 -3.00
N ALA A 341 -22.86 -23.00 -3.31
CA ALA A 341 -23.59 -22.07 -2.47
C ALA A 341 -25.04 -22.53 -2.30
N LYS A 342 -25.56 -22.37 -1.08
CA LYS A 342 -27.00 -22.49 -0.83
C LYS A 342 -27.53 -21.21 -0.21
N THR A 343 -28.80 -20.91 -0.47
CA THR A 343 -29.50 -19.78 0.10
C THR A 343 -30.56 -20.26 1.07
N VAL A 344 -30.56 -19.73 2.28
CA VAL A 344 -31.52 -20.04 3.33
C VAL A 344 -32.20 -18.77 3.78
N MET A 345 -33.53 -18.77 3.83
CA MET A 345 -34.32 -17.64 4.38
C MET A 345 -34.73 -17.97 5.80
N LEU A 346 -34.33 -17.16 6.76
CA LEU A 346 -34.64 -17.33 8.16
C LEU A 346 -34.95 -16.01 8.85
N ALA A 347 -36.11 -15.90 9.47
CA ALA A 347 -36.55 -14.69 10.18
C ALA A 347 -36.46 -13.40 9.32
N GLY A 348 -36.81 -13.47 8.03
CA GLY A 348 -36.77 -12.35 7.10
C GLY A 348 -35.36 -11.99 6.57
N ARG A 349 -34.32 -12.69 7.01
CA ARG A 349 -32.94 -12.50 6.55
C ARG A 349 -32.53 -13.61 5.61
N ARG A 350 -31.73 -13.24 4.61
CA ARG A 350 -31.17 -14.18 3.64
C ARG A 350 -29.74 -14.58 4.05
N TYR A 351 -29.52 -15.85 4.27
CA TYR A 351 -28.23 -16.45 4.56
C TYR A 351 -27.70 -17.15 3.31
N ILE A 352 -26.44 -16.89 2.98
CA ILE A 352 -25.73 -17.54 1.87
C ILE A 352 -24.61 -18.37 2.48
N VAL A 353 -24.70 -19.68 2.33
CA VAL A 353 -23.69 -20.63 2.80
C VAL A 353 -22.83 -21.06 1.63
N CYS A 354 -21.56 -20.68 1.64
CA CYS A 354 -20.60 -21.06 0.60
C CYS A 354 -19.70 -22.19 1.08
N ARG A 355 -19.51 -23.21 0.24
CA ARG A 355 -18.65 -24.36 0.49
C ARG A 355 -17.51 -24.39 -0.54
N ASN A 356 -16.28 -24.52 -0.08
CA ASN A 356 -15.09 -24.70 -0.91
C ASN A 356 -14.48 -26.08 -0.59
N HIS A 357 -14.67 -27.05 -1.49
CA HIS A 357 -14.21 -28.42 -1.29
C HIS A 357 -12.68 -28.54 -1.18
N GLN A 358 -11.92 -27.77 -1.97
CA GLN A 358 -10.47 -27.80 -1.93
C GLN A 358 -9.94 -27.31 -0.58
N GLN A 359 -10.53 -26.21 -0.08
CA GLN A 359 -10.15 -25.68 1.23
C GLN A 359 -10.59 -26.61 2.36
N ALA A 360 -11.77 -27.21 2.26
CA ALA A 360 -12.25 -28.17 3.24
C ALA A 360 -11.34 -29.40 3.34
N GLN A 361 -10.84 -29.92 2.21
CA GLN A 361 -9.87 -31.03 2.19
C GLN A 361 -8.53 -30.64 2.83
N LYS A 362 -8.02 -29.43 2.52
CA LYS A 362 -6.82 -28.88 3.13
C LYS A 362 -6.94 -28.79 4.64
N ASP A 363 -8.05 -28.22 5.11
CA ASP A 363 -8.32 -28.06 6.55
C ASP A 363 -8.51 -29.40 7.26
N ALA A 364 -9.06 -30.41 6.57
CA ALA A 364 -9.15 -31.76 7.09
C ALA A 364 -7.77 -32.42 7.24
N ALA A 365 -6.89 -32.24 6.26
CA ALA A 365 -5.51 -32.72 6.29
C ALA A 365 -4.69 -32.02 7.40
N ASP A 366 -4.83 -30.70 7.53
CA ASP A 366 -4.17 -29.93 8.59
C ASP A 366 -4.67 -30.33 9.99
N ARG A 367 -5.95 -30.64 10.15
CA ARG A 367 -6.51 -31.17 11.41
C ARG A 367 -5.99 -32.58 11.75
N ALA A 368 -5.82 -33.44 10.74
CA ALA A 368 -5.25 -34.76 10.93
C ALA A 368 -3.76 -34.65 11.34
N SER A 369 -2.99 -33.80 10.71
CA SER A 369 -1.58 -33.57 11.06
C SER A 369 -1.41 -32.95 12.45
N THR A 370 -2.30 -32.03 12.84
CA THR A 370 -2.29 -31.40 14.18
C THR A 370 -2.68 -32.38 15.29
N ARG A 371 -3.59 -33.31 15.02
CA ARG A 371 -3.91 -34.41 15.98
C ARG A 371 -2.71 -35.35 16.20
N TRP A 372 -1.89 -35.54 15.16
CA TRP A 372 -0.68 -36.38 15.27
C TRP A 372 0.44 -35.66 16.09
N SER A 373 0.52 -34.33 16.02
CA SER A 373 1.47 -33.51 16.79
C SER A 373 1.01 -33.14 18.20
N ALA A 374 -0.27 -33.33 18.54
CA ALA A 374 -0.85 -32.97 19.85
C ALA A 374 -0.43 -33.91 21.01
N ASN A 375 0.37 -34.93 20.72
CA ASN A 375 1.13 -35.69 21.74
C ASN A 375 2.43 -34.96 22.15
N SER A 376 2.68 -33.73 21.68
CA SER A 376 3.76 -32.83 22.07
C SER A 376 3.20 -31.60 22.79
N PRO A 377 3.75 -31.17 23.94
CA PRO A 377 3.08 -30.19 24.84
C PRO A 377 3.12 -28.73 24.43
N ARG A 378 3.27 -28.40 23.14
CA ARG A 378 3.27 -27.00 22.65
C ARG A 378 2.56 -26.87 21.29
N ALA A 379 1.23 -27.01 21.28
CA ALA A 379 0.45 -26.68 20.08
C ALA A 379 -0.32 -25.38 20.28
N THR A 380 0.20 -24.30 19.70
CA THR A 380 -0.54 -23.06 19.47
C THR A 380 -1.71 -23.34 18.52
N ARG A 381 -2.91 -22.96 18.91
CA ARG A 381 -4.15 -23.14 18.13
C ARG A 381 -4.06 -22.38 16.80
N ARG A 382 -3.92 -23.07 15.68
CA ARG A 382 -4.15 -22.53 14.34
C ARG A 382 -5.63 -22.64 13.97
N TRP A 383 -6.16 -21.59 13.37
CA TRP A 383 -7.54 -21.47 12.95
C TRP A 383 -7.82 -22.38 11.74
N SER A 384 -8.88 -23.17 11.80
CA SER A 384 -9.38 -23.95 10.66
C SER A 384 -10.31 -23.09 9.80
N ALA A 385 -10.20 -23.17 8.48
CA ALA A 385 -11.14 -22.50 7.58
C ALA A 385 -12.52 -23.14 7.73
N THR A 386 -13.46 -22.32 8.09
CA THR A 386 -14.88 -22.62 8.26
C THR A 386 -15.59 -22.19 6.97
N PRO A 387 -16.71 -22.81 6.56
CA PRO A 387 -17.49 -22.33 5.44
C PRO A 387 -17.82 -20.84 5.64
N ALA A 388 -17.68 -20.01 4.58
CA ALA A 388 -18.07 -18.64 4.65
C ALA A 388 -19.60 -18.56 4.64
N ILE A 389 -20.17 -17.93 5.64
CA ILE A 389 -21.59 -17.65 5.73
C ILE A 389 -21.75 -16.13 5.71
N ALA A 390 -22.57 -15.64 4.80
CA ALA A 390 -22.96 -14.24 4.75
C ALA A 390 -24.46 -14.12 4.97
N VAL A 391 -24.85 -13.05 5.67
CA VAL A 391 -26.25 -12.66 5.83
C VAL A 391 -26.49 -11.36 5.05
N THR A 392 -27.57 -11.29 4.32
CA THR A 392 -27.98 -10.13 3.50
C THR A 392 -29.41 -9.73 3.78
#